data_debae2ac7e19b8e5a77614502fde555b
#
_entry.id   debae2ac7e19b8e5a77614502fde555b
#
_cell.length_a   1.000
_cell.length_b   1.000
_cell.length_c   1.000
_cell.angle_alpha   90.00
_cell.angle_beta   90.00
_cell.angle_gamma   90.00
#
_symmetry.space_group_name_H-M   'P 1'
#
loop_
_entity.id
_entity.type
_entity.pdbx_description
1 polymer ?
#
loop_
_entity_poly.entity_id
_entity_poly.type
_entity_poly.pdbx_seq_one_letter_code
_entity_poly.pdbx_strand_id
1 'polypeptide(L)'
;FDGNEYINNKRRIINEKVHDQSKNAYISIMKNLKMLSSIFEQLSIKYNFDQVNKDYYTFFLEDLENAVGINKDKIIIALESIQDTPCNDYEYYFDNTDKLLSKTYIDLIKSSIKKGFRYNTKFFNTPCMHLSKNSFMLDTNGKIYSCISSFGINDFLVSSSTEDIVSSLDSFVEKNNNFSILEKHCEDCCYFPLCFGGCAYENYNKYGTIRDKVNCRKHAYDTFISEFYEEIFIKEGIEYIE
;
A
#
# COMPACT_ATOMS: atom_id res chain seq x y z
N PHE A 1 6.58 -9.35 1.13
CA PHE A 1 6.12 -10.59 1.79
C PHE A 1 4.59 -10.62 1.87
N ASP A 2 4.01 -11.81 1.81
CA ASP A 2 2.57 -12.03 1.85
C ASP A 2 2.17 -12.94 3.04
N GLY A 3 2.95 -12.96 4.10
CA GLY A 3 2.76 -13.77 5.29
C GLY A 3 4.03 -14.43 5.79
N ASN A 4 3.89 -15.43 6.66
CA ASN A 4 4.98 -16.32 7.03
C ASN A 4 5.38 -17.24 5.87
N GLU A 5 6.36 -18.10 6.10
CA GLU A 5 6.89 -19.01 5.07
C GLU A 5 5.78 -19.79 4.33
N TYR A 6 4.86 -20.40 5.08
CA TYR A 6 3.80 -21.22 4.52
C TYR A 6 2.87 -20.42 3.57
N ILE A 7 2.38 -19.26 4.02
CA ILE A 7 1.45 -18.45 3.22
C ILE A 7 2.17 -17.77 2.06
N ASN A 8 3.37 -17.23 2.31
CA ASN A 8 4.15 -16.57 1.28
C ASN A 8 4.48 -17.51 0.11
N ASN A 9 4.92 -18.72 0.39
CA ASN A 9 5.25 -19.70 -0.65
C ASN A 9 4.02 -20.22 -1.41
N LYS A 10 2.87 -20.29 -0.74
CA LYS A 10 1.61 -20.63 -1.39
C LYS A 10 1.14 -19.55 -2.38
N ARG A 11 1.43 -18.29 -2.09
CA ARG A 11 1.06 -17.13 -2.93
C ARG A 11 2.12 -16.80 -3.98
N ARG A 12 3.39 -16.98 -3.65
CA ARG A 12 4.54 -16.70 -4.54
C ARG A 12 5.15 -17.99 -5.04
N ILE A 13 4.45 -18.61 -5.99
CA ILE A 13 4.88 -19.87 -6.58
C ILE A 13 6.10 -19.64 -7.48
N ILE A 14 7.18 -20.36 -7.20
CA ILE A 14 8.37 -20.36 -8.08
C ILE A 14 8.07 -21.24 -9.31
N ASN A 15 8.37 -20.72 -10.48
CA ASN A 15 8.20 -21.50 -11.71
C ASN A 15 9.24 -22.63 -11.76
N GLU A 16 8.78 -23.86 -11.60
CA GLU A 16 9.60 -25.07 -11.55
C GLU A 16 10.44 -25.30 -12.83
N LYS A 17 10.01 -24.77 -13.97
CA LYS A 17 10.75 -24.86 -15.23
C LYS A 17 12.00 -24.01 -15.29
N VAL A 18 12.09 -22.99 -14.43
CA VAL A 18 13.19 -22.01 -14.44
C VAL A 18 14.12 -22.19 -13.25
N HIS A 19 13.64 -22.83 -12.18
CA HIS A 19 14.39 -22.97 -10.92
C HIS A 19 14.31 -24.40 -10.38
N ASP A 20 15.40 -24.83 -9.73
CA ASP A 20 15.45 -26.06 -8.95
C ASP A 20 14.31 -26.11 -7.93
N GLN A 21 13.53 -27.18 -7.92
CA GLN A 21 12.37 -27.41 -7.04
C GLN A 21 12.68 -27.29 -5.53
N SER A 22 13.96 -27.32 -5.17
CA SER A 22 14.41 -27.14 -3.79
C SER A 22 14.36 -25.68 -3.29
N LYS A 23 14.06 -24.70 -4.17
CA LYS A 23 14.13 -23.27 -3.80
C LYS A 23 12.83 -22.77 -3.24
N ASN A 24 12.84 -22.52 -1.95
CA ASN A 24 11.82 -21.84 -1.21
C ASN A 24 11.99 -20.32 -1.34
N ALA A 25 11.01 -19.61 -1.93
CA ALA A 25 11.07 -18.18 -2.17
C ALA A 25 11.28 -17.40 -0.86
N TYR A 26 10.54 -17.75 0.19
CA TYR A 26 10.62 -17.08 1.49
C TYR A 26 12.03 -17.18 2.10
N ILE A 27 12.57 -18.39 2.18
CA ILE A 27 13.93 -18.63 2.72
C ILE A 27 14.98 -17.89 1.89
N SER A 28 14.83 -17.89 0.56
CA SER A 28 15.77 -17.18 -0.33
C SER A 28 15.76 -15.68 -0.07
N ILE A 29 14.58 -15.08 0.15
CA ILE A 29 14.45 -13.66 0.46
C ILE A 29 15.06 -13.37 1.85
N MET A 30 14.75 -14.19 2.87
CA MET A 30 15.31 -14.02 4.23
C MET A 30 16.85 -14.13 4.23
N LYS A 31 17.42 -15.06 3.45
CA LYS A 31 18.88 -15.16 3.28
C LYS A 31 19.46 -13.91 2.62
N ASN A 32 18.81 -13.37 1.61
CA ASN A 32 19.25 -12.14 0.97
C ASN A 32 19.14 -10.94 1.92
N LEU A 33 18.10 -10.85 2.73
CA LEU A 33 17.94 -9.80 3.73
C LEU A 33 19.05 -9.83 4.79
N LYS A 34 19.48 -11.01 5.22
CA LYS A 34 20.63 -11.16 6.13
C LYS A 34 21.89 -10.53 5.52
N MET A 35 22.15 -10.76 4.26
CA MET A 35 23.30 -10.18 3.55
C MET A 35 23.13 -8.67 3.34
N LEU A 36 21.96 -8.24 2.84
CA LEU A 36 21.69 -6.85 2.50
C LEU A 36 21.67 -5.94 3.74
N SER A 37 21.16 -6.41 4.87
CA SER A 37 21.13 -5.64 6.13
C SER A 37 22.53 -5.30 6.66
N SER A 38 23.56 -6.07 6.29
CA SER A 38 24.95 -5.77 6.63
C SER A 38 25.59 -4.71 5.72
N ILE A 39 25.06 -4.53 4.51
CA ILE A 39 25.65 -3.67 3.47
C ILE A 39 24.95 -2.30 3.44
N PHE A 40 23.62 -2.28 3.52
CA PHE A 40 22.83 -1.06 3.38
C PHE A 40 22.57 -0.41 4.75
N GLU A 41 22.49 0.92 4.74
CA GLU A 41 22.16 1.72 5.94
C GLU A 41 20.67 1.60 6.29
N GLN A 42 19.83 1.40 5.27
CA GLN A 42 18.39 1.28 5.43
C GLN A 42 17.80 0.35 4.38
N LEU A 43 16.89 -0.52 4.79
CA LEU A 43 16.11 -1.41 3.94
C LEU A 43 14.63 -1.25 4.24
N SER A 44 13.83 -1.03 3.21
CA SER A 44 12.37 -1.05 3.32
C SER A 44 11.82 -2.42 2.90
N ILE A 45 11.03 -3.01 3.78
CA ILE A 45 10.40 -4.32 3.58
C ILE A 45 8.90 -4.12 3.54
N LYS A 46 8.28 -4.45 2.40
CA LYS A 46 6.83 -4.43 2.27
C LYS A 46 6.23 -5.76 2.75
N TYR A 47 5.26 -5.66 3.65
CA TYR A 47 4.41 -6.76 4.08
C TYR A 47 2.98 -6.49 3.62
N ASN A 48 2.50 -7.31 2.68
CA ASN A 48 1.13 -7.22 2.19
C ASN A 48 0.24 -8.08 3.11
N PHE A 49 -0.77 -7.49 3.71
CA PHE A 49 -1.62 -8.20 4.66
C PHE A 49 -3.10 -8.19 4.23
N ASP A 50 -3.81 -9.18 4.72
CA ASP A 50 -5.24 -9.38 4.56
C ASP A 50 -5.85 -10.02 5.83
N GLN A 51 -7.12 -10.40 5.75
CA GLN A 51 -7.82 -10.99 6.88
C GLN A 51 -7.27 -12.35 7.34
N VAL A 52 -6.56 -13.06 6.46
CA VAL A 52 -5.98 -14.38 6.76
C VAL A 52 -4.56 -14.25 7.31
N ASN A 53 -3.70 -13.50 6.61
CA ASN A 53 -2.28 -13.51 6.95
C ASN A 53 -1.89 -12.52 8.06
N LYS A 54 -2.77 -11.58 8.44
CA LYS A 54 -2.54 -10.67 9.57
C LYS A 54 -2.17 -11.42 10.86
N ASP A 55 -2.77 -12.58 11.09
CA ASP A 55 -2.56 -13.40 12.30
C ASP A 55 -1.18 -14.10 12.31
N TYR A 56 -0.53 -14.18 11.16
CA TYR A 56 0.82 -14.75 11.02
C TYR A 56 1.95 -13.69 11.02
N TYR A 57 1.60 -12.43 11.24
CA TYR A 57 2.57 -11.34 11.19
C TYR A 57 3.65 -11.46 12.27
N THR A 58 3.29 -11.90 13.46
CA THR A 58 4.24 -12.10 14.56
C THR A 58 5.32 -13.13 14.21
N PHE A 59 4.94 -14.23 13.57
CA PHE A 59 5.89 -15.25 13.10
C PHE A 59 6.81 -14.68 12.01
N PHE A 60 6.27 -13.88 11.09
CA PHE A 60 7.10 -13.19 10.11
C PHE A 60 8.12 -12.25 10.77
N LEU A 61 7.73 -11.51 11.81
CA LEU A 61 8.65 -10.64 12.55
C LEU A 61 9.74 -11.42 13.29
N GLU A 62 9.44 -12.63 13.81
CA GLU A 62 10.43 -13.51 14.43
C GLU A 62 11.44 -14.02 13.40
N ASP A 63 10.98 -14.48 12.25
CA ASP A 63 11.85 -14.90 11.15
C ASP A 63 12.72 -13.76 10.66
N LEU A 64 12.15 -12.56 10.53
CA LEU A 64 12.87 -11.36 10.13
C LEU A 64 13.95 -10.98 11.16
N GLU A 65 13.61 -10.99 12.46
CA GLU A 65 14.55 -10.74 13.55
C GLU A 65 15.72 -11.74 13.52
N ASN A 66 15.43 -13.02 13.31
CA ASN A 66 16.45 -14.06 13.17
C ASN A 66 17.34 -13.86 11.95
N ALA A 67 16.78 -13.33 10.84
CA ALA A 67 17.53 -13.08 9.62
C ALA A 67 18.47 -11.88 9.73
N VAL A 68 17.98 -10.75 10.29
CA VAL A 68 18.74 -9.48 10.29
C VAL A 68 19.54 -9.24 11.58
N GLY A 69 19.17 -9.90 12.69
CA GLY A 69 19.88 -9.85 13.97
C GLY A 69 20.02 -8.41 14.50
N ILE A 70 21.26 -7.99 14.76
CA ILE A 70 21.58 -6.66 15.29
C ILE A 70 21.25 -5.49 14.35
N ASN A 71 21.01 -5.77 13.07
CA ASN A 71 20.71 -4.73 12.06
C ASN A 71 19.20 -4.41 11.94
N LYS A 72 18.38 -4.84 12.89
CA LYS A 72 16.93 -4.63 12.82
C LYS A 72 16.52 -3.15 12.85
N ASP A 73 17.32 -2.29 13.46
CA ASP A 73 17.15 -0.83 13.46
C ASP A 73 17.24 -0.20 12.06
N LYS A 74 17.90 -0.89 11.10
CA LYS A 74 17.98 -0.47 9.71
C LYS A 74 16.74 -0.88 8.89
N ILE A 75 15.89 -1.72 9.45
CA ILE A 75 14.72 -2.25 8.74
C ILE A 75 13.51 -1.36 8.98
N ILE A 76 12.94 -0.87 7.88
CA ILE A 76 11.66 -0.16 7.88
C ILE A 76 10.61 -1.08 7.30
N ILE A 77 9.56 -1.36 8.07
CA ILE A 77 8.45 -2.17 7.61
C ILE A 77 7.38 -1.25 7.00
N ALA A 78 7.04 -1.49 5.75
CA ALA A 78 5.93 -0.88 5.06
C ALA A 78 4.77 -1.88 5.01
N LEU A 79 3.68 -1.55 5.67
CA LEU A 79 2.47 -2.36 5.69
C LEU A 79 1.54 -1.94 4.55
N GLU A 80 0.98 -2.90 3.84
CA GLU A 80 0.01 -2.65 2.78
C GLU A 80 -1.11 -3.67 2.82
N SER A 81 -2.37 -3.20 2.87
CA SER A 81 -3.51 -4.12 2.75
C SER A 81 -3.66 -4.60 1.31
N ILE A 82 -3.91 -5.89 1.15
CA ILE A 82 -4.26 -6.45 -0.15
C ILE A 82 -5.63 -5.89 -0.55
N GLN A 83 -5.69 -5.34 -1.76
CA GLN A 83 -6.90 -4.74 -2.30
C GLN A 83 -7.60 -5.72 -3.23
N ASP A 84 -8.93 -5.58 -3.30
CA ASP A 84 -9.72 -6.22 -4.33
C ASP A 84 -9.32 -5.73 -5.72
N THR A 85 -9.19 -6.65 -6.66
CA THR A 85 -8.92 -6.33 -8.06
C THR A 85 -9.87 -7.11 -8.96
N PRO A 86 -10.35 -6.52 -10.07
CA PRO A 86 -11.31 -7.18 -10.97
C PRO A 86 -10.86 -8.52 -11.56
N CYS A 87 -9.57 -8.82 -11.44
CA CYS A 87 -8.98 -10.07 -11.97
C CYS A 87 -8.79 -11.15 -10.90
N ASN A 88 -9.35 -10.96 -9.71
CA ASN A 88 -9.04 -11.79 -8.57
C ASN A 88 -10.31 -12.21 -7.82
N ASP A 89 -10.62 -13.50 -7.78
CA ASP A 89 -11.68 -14.08 -6.93
C ASP A 89 -11.26 -14.16 -5.46
N TYR A 90 -10.47 -13.17 -4.99
CA TYR A 90 -9.91 -13.16 -3.67
C TYR A 90 -10.91 -12.56 -2.67
N GLU A 91 -11.38 -13.35 -1.72
CA GLU A 91 -12.45 -12.96 -0.80
C GLU A 91 -11.96 -12.37 0.55
N TYR A 92 -10.64 -12.37 0.81
CA TYR A 92 -10.10 -12.06 2.14
C TYR A 92 -9.47 -10.67 2.27
N TYR A 93 -9.78 -9.77 1.35
CA TYR A 93 -9.35 -8.38 1.47
C TYR A 93 -10.15 -7.62 2.54
N PHE A 94 -9.59 -6.53 3.04
CA PHE A 94 -10.32 -5.59 3.89
C PHE A 94 -11.09 -4.60 3.05
N ASP A 95 -12.32 -4.27 3.46
CA ASP A 95 -12.94 -3.04 2.98
C ASP A 95 -12.16 -1.85 3.57
N ASN A 96 -11.68 -0.97 2.69
CA ASN A 96 -10.88 0.19 3.08
C ASN A 96 -11.65 1.25 3.86
N THR A 97 -12.97 1.11 4.00
CA THR A 97 -13.81 1.91 4.88
C THR A 97 -13.99 1.29 6.26
N ASP A 98 -13.51 0.05 6.47
CA ASP A 98 -13.73 -0.69 7.70
C ASP A 98 -12.78 -0.22 8.81
N LYS A 99 -13.35 -0.01 9.99
CA LYS A 99 -12.58 0.22 11.23
C LYS A 99 -11.64 -0.94 11.55
N LEU A 100 -11.99 -2.17 11.14
CA LEU A 100 -11.16 -3.35 11.34
C LEU A 100 -9.83 -3.22 10.61
N LEU A 101 -9.81 -2.65 9.41
CA LEU A 101 -8.56 -2.38 8.69
C LEU A 101 -7.65 -1.45 9.50
N SER A 102 -8.19 -0.32 10.01
CA SER A 102 -7.41 0.64 10.79
C SER A 102 -6.85 0.02 12.06
N LYS A 103 -7.67 -0.75 12.80
CA LYS A 103 -7.21 -1.49 13.98
C LYS A 103 -6.11 -2.50 13.65
N THR A 104 -6.28 -3.24 12.55
CA THR A 104 -5.26 -4.19 12.10
C THR A 104 -3.95 -3.48 11.80
N TYR A 105 -3.97 -2.35 11.10
CA TYR A 105 -2.76 -1.54 10.86
C TYR A 105 -2.06 -1.17 12.19
N ILE A 106 -2.82 -0.67 13.16
CA ILE A 106 -2.28 -0.26 14.46
C ILE A 106 -1.66 -1.45 15.19
N ASP A 107 -2.33 -2.60 15.22
CA ASP A 107 -1.83 -3.81 15.87
C ASP A 107 -0.53 -4.33 15.23
N LEU A 108 -0.45 -4.29 13.90
CA LEU A 108 0.76 -4.68 13.17
C LEU A 108 1.91 -3.69 13.42
N ILE A 109 1.64 -2.38 13.46
CA ILE A 109 2.63 -1.36 13.80
C ILE A 109 3.14 -1.55 15.23
N LYS A 110 2.24 -1.72 16.21
CA LYS A 110 2.61 -1.99 17.61
C LYS A 110 3.49 -3.24 17.74
N SER A 111 3.18 -4.29 16.99
CA SER A 111 3.97 -5.52 16.96
C SER A 111 5.36 -5.28 16.40
N SER A 112 5.49 -4.46 15.35
CA SER A 112 6.77 -4.07 14.76
C SER A 112 7.64 -3.29 15.76
N ILE A 113 7.07 -2.28 16.41
CA ILE A 113 7.75 -1.45 17.41
C ILE A 113 8.21 -2.31 18.59
N LYS A 114 7.34 -3.17 19.12
CA LYS A 114 7.65 -4.08 20.23
C LYS A 114 8.84 -5.00 19.93
N LYS A 115 9.02 -5.37 18.67
CA LYS A 115 10.15 -6.17 18.17
C LYS A 115 11.39 -5.31 17.85
N GLY A 116 11.29 -3.98 17.95
CA GLY A 116 12.39 -3.03 17.68
C GLY A 116 12.63 -2.74 16.20
N PHE A 117 11.63 -3.00 15.34
CA PHE A 117 11.66 -2.57 13.95
C PHE A 117 11.11 -1.17 13.79
N ARG A 118 11.62 -0.46 12.79
CA ARG A 118 11.05 0.81 12.35
C ARG A 118 9.87 0.55 11.40
N TYR A 119 8.93 1.45 11.39
CA TYR A 119 7.83 1.42 10.42
C TYR A 119 7.79 2.73 9.64
N ASN A 120 7.15 2.71 8.48
CA ASN A 120 7.03 3.90 7.66
C ASN A 120 5.96 4.84 8.26
N THR A 121 6.40 5.95 8.86
CA THR A 121 5.52 6.97 9.45
C THR A 121 5.08 8.04 8.47
N LYS A 122 5.60 8.03 7.24
CA LYS A 122 5.26 9.06 6.28
C LYS A 122 3.82 8.88 5.82
N PHE A 123 2.93 9.67 6.37
CA PHE A 123 1.66 9.94 5.71
C PHE A 123 1.97 10.53 4.33
N PHE A 124 1.30 10.03 3.31
CA PHE A 124 1.53 10.50 1.95
C PHE A 124 1.18 11.99 1.87
N ASN A 125 2.20 12.83 1.74
CA ASN A 125 2.03 14.28 1.55
C ASN A 125 1.85 14.65 0.07
N THR A 126 1.74 13.65 -0.80
CA THR A 126 1.62 13.86 -2.24
C THR A 126 0.30 13.31 -2.73
N PRO A 127 -0.34 14.00 -3.67
CA PRO A 127 -1.52 13.46 -4.34
C PRO A 127 -1.23 12.08 -4.95
N CYS A 128 -2.26 11.25 -5.04
CA CYS A 128 -2.17 9.98 -5.75
C CYS A 128 -1.62 10.18 -7.16
N MET A 129 -0.85 9.21 -7.68
CA MET A 129 -0.31 9.28 -9.04
C MET A 129 -1.40 9.55 -10.11
N HIS A 130 -2.63 9.11 -9.87
CA HIS A 130 -3.78 9.41 -10.73
C HIS A 130 -4.04 10.91 -10.91
N LEU A 131 -3.66 11.73 -9.93
CA LEU A 131 -3.82 13.19 -9.93
C LEU A 131 -2.51 13.93 -10.26
N SER A 132 -1.46 13.21 -10.62
CA SER A 132 -0.14 13.76 -10.87
C SER A 132 0.13 13.90 -12.38
N LYS A 133 0.57 15.08 -12.80
CA LYS A 133 1.04 15.32 -14.18
C LYS A 133 2.38 14.66 -14.51
N ASN A 134 3.10 14.21 -13.47
CA ASN A 134 4.46 13.68 -13.61
C ASN A 134 4.55 12.17 -13.32
N SER A 135 3.41 11.48 -13.20
CA SER A 135 3.37 10.06 -12.88
C SER A 135 2.42 9.32 -13.83
N PHE A 136 2.91 8.24 -14.39
CA PHE A 136 2.13 7.37 -15.27
C PHE A 136 2.67 5.95 -15.24
N MET A 137 1.88 5.01 -15.71
CA MET A 137 2.22 3.61 -15.89
C MET A 137 2.14 3.25 -17.38
N LEU A 138 3.12 2.49 -17.86
CA LEU A 138 3.18 1.98 -19.21
C LEU A 138 2.89 0.48 -19.21
N ASP A 139 1.93 0.05 -20.03
CA ASP A 139 1.69 -1.38 -20.22
C ASP A 139 2.60 -1.98 -21.29
N THR A 140 2.54 -3.28 -21.46
CA THR A 140 3.35 -4.02 -22.45
C THR A 140 2.97 -3.71 -23.90
N ASN A 141 1.85 -3.05 -24.15
CA ASN A 141 1.37 -2.63 -25.47
C ASN A 141 1.66 -1.16 -25.78
N GLY A 142 2.36 -0.47 -24.89
CA GLY A 142 2.68 0.96 -25.05
C GLY A 142 1.54 1.91 -24.64
N LYS A 143 0.46 1.41 -24.03
CA LYS A 143 -0.61 2.26 -23.49
C LYS A 143 -0.23 2.84 -22.15
N ILE A 144 -0.67 4.08 -21.90
CA ILE A 144 -0.33 4.87 -20.73
C ILE A 144 -1.55 4.96 -19.81
N TYR A 145 -1.37 4.61 -18.54
CA TYR A 145 -2.41 4.64 -17.51
C TYR A 145 -1.99 5.53 -16.34
N SER A 146 -2.98 6.13 -15.69
CA SER A 146 -2.78 7.00 -14.54
C SER A 146 -2.66 6.26 -13.19
N CYS A 147 -2.92 4.96 -13.14
CA CYS A 147 -2.92 4.17 -11.91
C CYS A 147 -2.37 2.76 -12.15
N ILE A 148 -1.50 2.29 -11.26
CA ILE A 148 -0.89 0.95 -11.35
C ILE A 148 -1.91 -0.20 -11.29
N SER A 149 -3.03 0.00 -10.60
CA SER A 149 -4.07 -1.03 -10.42
C SER A 149 -5.08 -1.06 -11.55
N SER A 150 -5.00 -0.16 -12.53
CA SER A 150 -6.07 0.09 -13.50
C SER A 150 -5.74 -0.32 -14.94
N PHE A 151 -4.74 -1.18 -15.14
CA PHE A 151 -4.42 -1.66 -16.47
C PHE A 151 -5.64 -2.30 -17.16
N GLY A 152 -5.91 -1.88 -18.41
CA GLY A 152 -7.05 -2.34 -19.19
C GLY A 152 -8.36 -1.58 -18.95
N ILE A 153 -8.43 -0.68 -17.97
CA ILE A 153 -9.63 0.12 -17.68
C ILE A 153 -9.53 1.46 -18.43
N ASN A 154 -10.49 1.70 -19.32
CA ASN A 154 -10.48 2.89 -20.19
C ASN A 154 -10.59 4.22 -19.42
N ASP A 155 -11.29 4.26 -18.29
CA ASP A 155 -11.43 5.46 -17.47
C ASP A 155 -10.09 5.96 -16.91
N PHE A 156 -9.11 5.09 -16.81
CA PHE A 156 -7.75 5.40 -16.35
C PHE A 156 -6.74 5.51 -17.51
N LEU A 157 -7.17 5.29 -18.75
CA LEU A 157 -6.31 5.39 -19.91
C LEU A 157 -6.00 6.87 -20.19
N VAL A 158 -4.71 7.22 -20.15
CA VAL A 158 -4.21 8.56 -20.44
C VAL A 158 -3.97 8.70 -21.96
N SER A 159 -3.29 7.71 -22.55
CA SER A 159 -2.98 7.68 -23.98
C SER A 159 -2.82 6.25 -24.48
N SER A 160 -3.15 6.04 -25.74
CA SER A 160 -2.93 4.76 -26.43
C SER A 160 -1.54 4.65 -27.06
N SER A 161 -0.74 5.71 -27.03
CA SER A 161 0.63 5.75 -27.54
C SER A 161 1.54 6.57 -26.64
N THR A 162 2.84 6.41 -26.83
CA THR A 162 3.87 7.19 -26.13
C THR A 162 4.15 8.54 -26.78
N GLU A 163 3.50 8.85 -27.90
CA GLU A 163 3.57 10.16 -28.56
C GLU A 163 2.77 11.17 -27.72
N ASP A 164 3.32 12.35 -27.52
CA ASP A 164 2.69 13.46 -26.79
C ASP A 164 2.23 13.12 -25.34
N ILE A 165 3.03 12.34 -24.62
CA ILE A 165 2.73 11.96 -23.21
C ILE A 165 2.39 13.17 -22.35
N VAL A 166 3.16 14.26 -22.49
CA VAL A 166 3.02 15.45 -21.62
C VAL A 166 1.66 16.10 -21.84
N SER A 167 1.26 16.35 -23.08
CA SER A 167 -0.04 16.96 -23.39
C SER A 167 -1.21 16.06 -23.02
N SER A 168 -1.04 14.74 -23.18
CA SER A 168 -2.05 13.75 -22.78
C SER A 168 -2.23 13.71 -21.27
N LEU A 169 -1.13 13.75 -20.49
CA LEU A 169 -1.17 13.81 -19.02
C LEU A 169 -1.80 15.11 -18.53
N ASP A 170 -1.43 16.25 -19.12
CA ASP A 170 -2.03 17.54 -18.76
C ASP A 170 -3.54 17.52 -18.96
N SER A 171 -4.00 17.11 -20.13
CA SER A 171 -5.42 17.02 -20.46
C SER A 171 -6.16 16.01 -19.54
N PHE A 172 -5.53 14.88 -19.26
CA PHE A 172 -6.09 13.86 -18.37
C PHE A 172 -6.24 14.39 -16.95
N VAL A 173 -5.20 15.03 -16.41
CA VAL A 173 -5.21 15.56 -15.04
C VAL A 173 -6.17 16.73 -14.92
N GLU A 174 -6.22 17.65 -15.89
CA GLU A 174 -7.20 18.76 -15.89
C GLU A 174 -8.64 18.24 -15.88
N LYS A 175 -8.94 17.25 -16.71
CA LYS A 175 -10.24 16.57 -16.72
C LYS A 175 -10.56 15.91 -15.39
N ASN A 176 -9.56 15.37 -14.69
CA ASN A 176 -9.73 14.57 -13.46
C ASN A 176 -9.55 15.36 -12.15
N ASN A 177 -8.94 16.55 -12.18
CA ASN A 177 -8.77 17.44 -11.02
C ASN A 177 -9.96 18.37 -10.77
N ASN A 178 -11.05 18.19 -11.46
CA ASN A 178 -12.23 19.01 -11.21
C ASN A 178 -12.92 18.53 -9.91
N PHE A 179 -12.42 19.02 -8.78
CA PHE A 179 -12.94 18.72 -7.44
C PHE A 179 -14.37 19.24 -7.19
N SER A 180 -14.94 20.03 -8.12
CA SER A 180 -16.33 20.50 -8.02
C SER A 180 -17.38 19.37 -8.06
N ILE A 181 -16.95 18.15 -8.40
CA ILE A 181 -17.82 16.97 -8.49
C ILE A 181 -17.76 16.16 -7.19
N LEU A 182 -16.83 16.47 -6.26
CA LEU A 182 -16.79 15.79 -4.97
C LEU A 182 -18.06 16.06 -4.17
N GLU A 183 -18.56 15.03 -3.50
CA GLU A 183 -19.71 15.13 -2.63
C GLU A 183 -19.48 16.26 -1.60
N LYS A 184 -20.51 17.07 -1.31
CA LYS A 184 -20.41 18.23 -0.40
C LYS A 184 -19.71 17.94 0.92
N HIS A 185 -19.83 16.71 1.45
CA HIS A 185 -19.16 16.33 2.69
C HIS A 185 -17.63 16.24 2.59
N CYS A 186 -17.06 16.24 1.39
CA CYS A 186 -15.61 16.28 1.18
C CYS A 186 -15.07 17.71 1.28
N GLU A 187 -15.84 18.72 0.91
CA GLU A 187 -15.42 20.13 0.92
C GLU A 187 -15.06 20.61 2.33
N ASP A 188 -15.88 20.19 3.34
CA ASP A 188 -15.71 20.55 4.74
C ASP A 188 -14.98 19.48 5.57
N CYS A 189 -14.43 18.45 4.92
CA CYS A 189 -13.80 17.34 5.62
C CYS A 189 -12.37 17.66 6.03
N CYS A 190 -12.06 17.57 7.33
CA CYS A 190 -10.71 17.81 7.85
C CYS A 190 -9.65 16.84 7.27
N TYR A 191 -10.05 15.65 6.79
CA TYR A 191 -9.16 14.69 6.14
C TYR A 191 -8.99 14.92 4.65
N PHE A 192 -9.67 15.87 4.05
CA PHE A 192 -9.58 16.10 2.60
C PHE A 192 -8.14 16.33 2.12
N PRO A 193 -7.28 17.09 2.82
CA PRO A 193 -5.88 17.27 2.42
C PRO A 193 -5.03 16.00 2.41
N LEU A 194 -5.46 14.95 3.12
CA LEU A 194 -4.81 13.64 3.13
C LEU A 194 -5.48 12.64 2.19
N CYS A 195 -6.81 12.75 2.09
CA CYS A 195 -7.67 11.77 1.39
C CYS A 195 -7.87 12.10 -0.09
N PHE A 196 -7.94 13.39 -0.45
CA PHE A 196 -8.22 13.87 -1.81
C PHE A 196 -9.45 13.22 -2.49
N GLY A 197 -10.50 12.88 -1.70
CA GLY A 197 -11.69 12.21 -2.24
C GLY A 197 -11.53 10.70 -2.40
N GLY A 198 -10.56 10.09 -1.75
CA GLY A 198 -10.36 8.64 -1.74
C GLY A 198 -9.53 8.12 -2.91
N CYS A 199 -9.51 6.80 -3.05
CA CYS A 199 -8.82 6.13 -4.13
C CYS A 199 -9.72 6.04 -5.37
N ALA A 200 -9.29 6.65 -6.47
CA ALA A 200 -10.03 6.63 -7.74
C ALA A 200 -10.34 5.19 -8.21
N TYR A 201 -9.39 4.28 -8.02
CA TYR A 201 -9.55 2.87 -8.39
C TYR A 201 -10.62 2.17 -7.53
N GLU A 202 -10.66 2.41 -6.22
CA GLU A 202 -11.70 1.86 -5.34
C GLU A 202 -13.07 2.46 -5.61
N ASN A 203 -13.13 3.77 -5.90
CA ASN A 203 -14.37 4.42 -6.32
C ASN A 203 -14.92 3.74 -7.58
N TYR A 204 -14.05 3.48 -8.56
CA TYR A 204 -14.40 2.78 -9.78
C TYR A 204 -14.91 1.35 -9.52
N ASN A 205 -14.18 0.57 -8.72
CA ASN A 205 -14.58 -0.81 -8.41
C ASN A 205 -15.94 -0.87 -7.70
N LYS A 206 -16.19 0.09 -6.80
CA LYS A 206 -17.41 0.08 -5.99
C LYS A 206 -18.61 0.69 -6.70
N TYR A 207 -18.39 1.72 -7.50
CA TYR A 207 -19.47 2.54 -8.08
C TYR A 207 -19.48 2.62 -9.61
N GLY A 208 -18.49 2.05 -10.29
CA GLY A 208 -18.34 2.14 -11.74
C GLY A 208 -17.89 3.51 -12.24
N THR A 209 -17.49 4.41 -11.34
CA THR A 209 -17.06 5.79 -11.67
C THR A 209 -15.90 6.21 -10.79
N ILE A 210 -14.98 6.98 -11.36
CA ILE A 210 -13.82 7.48 -10.60
C ILE A 210 -14.08 8.78 -9.85
N ARG A 211 -15.23 9.43 -10.07
CA ARG A 211 -15.46 10.82 -9.64
C ARG A 211 -16.81 11.09 -9.01
N ASP A 212 -17.88 10.48 -9.51
CA ASP A 212 -19.24 10.88 -9.15
C ASP A 212 -19.64 10.40 -7.75
N LYS A 213 -18.93 9.40 -7.24
CA LYS A 213 -19.10 8.86 -5.89
C LYS A 213 -17.77 8.55 -5.24
N VAL A 214 -17.69 8.80 -3.94
CA VAL A 214 -16.49 8.59 -3.14
C VAL A 214 -16.67 7.41 -2.20
N ASN A 215 -15.74 6.45 -2.23
CA ASN A 215 -15.62 5.46 -1.18
C ASN A 215 -14.98 6.11 0.06
N CYS A 216 -15.84 6.70 0.92
CA CYS A 216 -15.42 7.54 2.01
C CYS A 216 -14.71 6.75 3.11
N ARG A 217 -13.47 7.12 3.41
CA ARG A 217 -12.62 6.51 4.44
C ARG A 217 -12.60 7.27 5.77
N LYS A 218 -13.52 8.23 5.97
CA LYS A 218 -13.50 9.08 7.16
C LYS A 218 -13.48 8.27 8.45
N HIS A 219 -14.33 7.25 8.56
CA HIS A 219 -14.37 6.40 9.76
C HIS A 219 -13.07 5.62 10.00
N ALA A 220 -12.38 5.20 8.94
CA ALA A 220 -11.07 4.56 9.06
C ALA A 220 -10.02 5.56 9.56
N TYR A 221 -10.03 6.78 9.04
CA TYR A 221 -9.15 7.85 9.52
C TYR A 221 -9.45 8.25 10.97
N ASP A 222 -10.72 8.42 11.34
CA ASP A 222 -11.11 8.74 12.73
C ASP A 222 -10.53 7.68 13.70
N THR A 223 -10.68 6.39 13.37
CA THR A 223 -10.17 5.30 14.20
C THR A 223 -8.65 5.28 14.21
N PHE A 224 -8.02 5.39 13.03
CA PHE A 224 -6.57 5.32 12.92
C PHE A 224 -5.88 6.48 13.62
N ILE A 225 -6.33 7.73 13.40
CA ILE A 225 -5.71 8.90 13.98
C ILE A 225 -5.86 8.90 15.51
N SER A 226 -7.05 8.61 16.05
CA SER A 226 -7.26 8.59 17.49
C SER A 226 -6.42 7.51 18.18
N GLU A 227 -6.52 6.26 17.73
CA GLU A 227 -5.80 5.15 18.37
C GLU A 227 -4.29 5.21 18.11
N PHE A 228 -3.86 5.64 16.91
CA PHE A 228 -2.45 5.77 16.58
C PHE A 228 -1.78 6.89 17.37
N TYR A 229 -2.44 8.06 17.48
CA TYR A 229 -1.91 9.19 18.20
C TYR A 229 -1.79 8.91 19.70
N GLU A 230 -2.85 8.37 20.32
CA GLU A 230 -2.85 8.06 21.74
C GLU A 230 -1.85 6.97 22.13
N GLU A 231 -1.75 5.92 21.34
CA GLU A 231 -0.98 4.72 21.69
C GLU A 231 0.49 4.80 21.26
N ILE A 232 0.78 5.43 20.15
CA ILE A 232 2.13 5.42 19.56
C ILE A 232 2.87 6.72 19.87
N PHE A 233 2.24 7.87 19.67
CA PHE A 233 2.92 9.15 19.92
C PHE A 233 3.02 9.49 21.42
N ILE A 234 1.97 9.28 22.19
CA ILE A 234 1.95 9.68 23.60
C ILE A 234 2.71 8.66 24.45
N LYS A 235 2.51 7.36 24.25
CA LYS A 235 3.13 6.31 25.07
C LYS A 235 4.59 6.02 24.71
N GLU A 236 4.96 6.13 23.44
CA GLU A 236 6.31 5.85 22.96
C GLU A 236 7.22 7.07 23.03
N GLY A 237 6.72 8.24 23.43
CA GLY A 237 7.51 9.45 23.59
C GLY A 237 8.19 9.92 22.30
N ILE A 238 7.58 9.67 21.16
CA ILE A 238 8.10 10.13 19.87
C ILE A 238 7.93 11.66 19.82
N GLU A 239 8.99 12.39 20.13
CA GLU A 239 9.04 13.83 19.96
C GLU A 239 8.84 14.20 18.50
N TYR A 240 7.97 15.18 18.26
CA TYR A 240 7.83 15.81 16.96
C TYR A 240 9.19 16.35 16.53
N ILE A 241 9.73 15.87 15.44
CA ILE A 241 10.77 16.59 14.71
C ILE A 241 10.03 17.63 13.88
N GLU A 242 10.11 18.89 14.28
CA GLU A 242 9.63 20.05 13.52
C GLU A 242 10.27 20.13 12.12
#